data_34640db28f4589977e9e30a345b0c264
#
_entry.id   34640db28f4589977e9e30a345b0c264
#
_cell.length_a   1.000
_cell.length_b   1.000
_cell.length_c   1.000
_cell.angle_alpha   90.00
_cell.angle_beta   90.00
_cell.angle_gamma   90.00
#
_symmetry.space_group_name_H-M   'P 1'
#
loop_
_entity.id
_entity.type
_entity.pdbx_description
1 polymer ?
#
loop_
_entity_poly.entity_id
_entity_poly.type
_entity_poly.pdbx_seq_one_letter_code
_entity_poly.pdbx_strand_id
1 'polypeptide(L)'
;MIGDMQKWTPNVASIIEHAKNLYPKQEVISRMISGEIHRTNYEEVCIRSRKLASVLEKDGYKKGDILATLALNTYRHLELYYGISGMGAITHTLNFRLHPEQAVYIINHAEDKIIFVEVPFVPMMEALKDQLSCVEKYIILCDKNELPETSLKNAISYEEYIEEGDENYVWPELEDDAACGLCYTSGTTGNPKGVLYAHKSNILHAYAALTGLTISPDESILMVVPLFHVQAWGIPYYGPMFGLKLVMPGMQMEGEPLYDLIEREDVTLAFGVPTVWMGLLSYCRDNNKILKSVKNTVIGGSALSLAILQEFDEVHDVNVIQGWGMTEMSPLGTSNLMTPEMQKMNKEDRYAMQLKQGRPMFGVELKVVDDSGNELPNDGESQGHLMVRGPWILQRYFKADKDAVDQDGWFDTGDISVIDEDGYMTIKDRAKDVIKSGGEWISSIDLENAAVGHPEVAEACVVGIPHPKWDERPILFIVTNSGEPIEKQSILDFLASKVAKWWLPDEIIFLKDLPHGATGKLQKFELRDEYNNYYMEK
;
A
#
# COMPACT_ATOMS: atom_id res chain seq x y z
N MET A 1 -31.10 -17.37 -20.91
CA MET A 1 -30.16 -18.01 -21.88
C MET A 1 -28.75 -17.78 -21.33
N ILE A 2 -27.92 -18.82 -21.26
CA ILE A 2 -26.51 -18.71 -20.83
C ILE A 2 -25.66 -18.52 -22.08
N GLY A 3 -24.61 -17.67 -22.02
CA GLY A 3 -23.70 -17.48 -23.14
C GLY A 3 -22.83 -18.74 -23.39
N ASP A 4 -22.46 -18.99 -24.64
CA ASP A 4 -21.73 -20.18 -25.10
C ASP A 4 -20.22 -19.90 -25.32
N MET A 5 -19.63 -19.04 -24.47
CA MET A 5 -18.18 -18.83 -24.47
C MET A 5 -17.46 -19.97 -23.73
N GLN A 6 -16.19 -20.17 -24.04
CA GLN A 6 -15.36 -21.16 -23.35
C GLN A 6 -15.36 -20.87 -21.85
N LYS A 7 -15.48 -21.92 -21.05
CA LYS A 7 -15.30 -21.82 -19.59
C LYS A 7 -13.82 -21.67 -19.31
N TRP A 8 -13.47 -20.56 -18.69
CA TRP A 8 -12.13 -20.28 -18.22
C TRP A 8 -12.20 -19.75 -16.80
N THR A 9 -11.52 -20.41 -15.89
CA THR A 9 -11.45 -20.00 -14.49
C THR A 9 -10.18 -19.18 -14.28
N PRO A 10 -10.30 -17.89 -13.91
CA PRO A 10 -9.14 -17.06 -13.63
C PRO A 10 -8.30 -17.64 -12.48
N ASN A 11 -7.03 -17.95 -12.74
CA ASN A 11 -6.05 -18.37 -11.76
C ASN A 11 -4.80 -17.50 -11.91
N VAL A 12 -4.24 -16.98 -10.80
CA VAL A 12 -3.05 -16.13 -10.84
C VAL A 12 -1.85 -16.83 -11.48
N ALA A 13 -1.74 -18.17 -11.36
CA ALA A 13 -0.71 -18.93 -12.06
C ALA A 13 -0.77 -18.80 -13.58
N SER A 14 -1.95 -18.53 -14.16
CA SER A 14 -2.09 -18.28 -15.59
C SER A 14 -1.34 -17.01 -16.05
N ILE A 15 -1.12 -16.06 -15.14
CA ILE A 15 -0.37 -14.82 -15.40
C ILE A 15 1.12 -15.15 -15.61
N ILE A 16 1.73 -15.93 -14.71
CA ILE A 16 3.16 -16.26 -14.83
C ILE A 16 3.41 -17.22 -15.99
N GLU A 17 2.45 -18.11 -16.31
CA GLU A 17 2.52 -18.94 -17.51
C GLU A 17 2.47 -18.11 -18.79
N HIS A 18 1.58 -17.10 -18.82
CA HIS A 18 1.51 -16.15 -19.90
C HIS A 18 2.83 -15.38 -20.06
N ALA A 19 3.39 -14.88 -18.96
CA ALA A 19 4.66 -14.15 -18.97
C ALA A 19 5.82 -15.05 -19.45
N LYS A 20 5.91 -16.29 -18.96
CA LYS A 20 6.88 -17.28 -19.45
C LYS A 20 6.77 -17.53 -20.95
N ASN A 21 5.56 -17.64 -21.48
CA ASN A 21 5.34 -17.99 -22.87
C ASN A 21 5.58 -16.81 -23.84
N LEU A 22 5.26 -15.58 -23.45
CA LEU A 22 5.35 -14.41 -24.33
C LEU A 22 6.55 -13.50 -24.03
N TYR A 23 6.99 -13.45 -22.76
CA TYR A 23 8.04 -12.56 -22.28
C TYR A 23 9.12 -13.31 -21.49
N PRO A 24 9.60 -14.52 -21.94
CA PRO A 24 10.46 -15.39 -21.14
C PRO A 24 11.74 -14.70 -20.64
N LYS A 25 12.30 -13.80 -21.45
CA LYS A 25 13.56 -13.12 -21.17
C LYS A 25 13.41 -11.76 -20.48
N GLN A 26 12.16 -11.31 -20.21
CA GLN A 26 11.95 -10.05 -19.53
C GLN A 26 12.48 -10.11 -18.11
N GLU A 27 13.26 -9.10 -17.74
CA GLU A 27 14.01 -9.11 -16.50
C GLU A 27 13.16 -8.86 -15.27
N VAL A 28 13.51 -9.57 -14.20
CA VAL A 28 13.08 -9.35 -12.82
C VAL A 28 14.34 -9.11 -12.00
N ILE A 29 14.51 -7.87 -11.54
CA ILE A 29 15.72 -7.40 -10.87
C ILE A 29 15.44 -7.29 -9.38
N SER A 30 16.36 -7.77 -8.55
CA SER A 30 16.27 -7.66 -7.09
C SER A 30 17.58 -7.17 -6.50
N ARG A 31 17.53 -6.13 -5.69
CA ARG A 31 18.64 -5.81 -4.80
C ARG A 31 18.53 -6.71 -3.57
N MET A 32 19.53 -7.56 -3.40
CA MET A 32 19.61 -8.48 -2.27
C MET A 32 20.07 -7.75 -1.00
N ILE A 33 19.96 -8.41 0.15
CA ILE A 33 20.37 -7.88 1.46
C ILE A 33 21.85 -7.48 1.46
N SER A 34 22.69 -8.23 0.75
CA SER A 34 24.12 -7.93 0.56
C SER A 34 24.37 -6.63 -0.22
N GLY A 35 23.35 -6.06 -0.87
CA GLY A 35 23.46 -4.96 -1.83
C GLY A 35 23.77 -5.42 -3.26
N GLU A 36 24.03 -6.71 -3.47
CA GLU A 36 24.21 -7.29 -4.79
C GLU A 36 22.91 -7.24 -5.60
N ILE A 37 23.03 -7.07 -6.92
CA ILE A 37 21.89 -7.12 -7.84
C ILE A 37 21.75 -8.51 -8.43
N HIS A 38 20.70 -9.19 -8.04
CA HIS A 38 20.28 -10.45 -8.64
C HIS A 38 19.40 -10.17 -9.86
N ARG A 39 19.68 -10.87 -10.97
CA ARG A 39 18.94 -10.79 -12.22
C ARG A 39 18.36 -12.14 -12.57
N THR A 40 17.06 -12.19 -12.74
CA THR A 40 16.32 -13.32 -13.25
C THR A 40 15.33 -12.85 -14.32
N ASN A 41 14.46 -13.73 -14.78
CA ASN A 41 13.46 -13.44 -15.81
C ASN A 41 12.17 -14.22 -15.55
N TYR A 42 11.12 -13.97 -16.33
CA TYR A 42 9.82 -14.62 -16.11
C TYR A 42 9.82 -16.11 -16.38
N GLU A 43 10.70 -16.62 -17.26
CA GLU A 43 10.84 -18.07 -17.46
C GLU A 43 11.34 -18.74 -16.18
N GLU A 44 12.42 -18.22 -15.60
CA GLU A 44 13.00 -18.71 -14.35
C GLU A 44 12.01 -18.60 -13.17
N VAL A 45 11.35 -17.44 -13.01
CA VAL A 45 10.34 -17.24 -11.95
C VAL A 45 9.22 -18.26 -12.08
N CYS A 46 8.72 -18.54 -13.30
CA CYS A 46 7.68 -19.54 -13.52
C CYS A 46 8.15 -20.96 -13.17
N ILE A 47 9.34 -21.36 -13.65
CA ILE A 47 9.92 -22.67 -13.37
C ILE A 47 10.08 -22.87 -11.86
N ARG A 48 10.64 -21.89 -11.17
CA ARG A 48 10.90 -21.98 -9.73
C ARG A 48 9.60 -21.94 -8.90
N SER A 49 8.60 -21.19 -9.34
CA SER A 49 7.26 -21.21 -8.74
C SER A 49 6.59 -22.59 -8.89
N ARG A 50 6.75 -23.26 -10.03
CA ARG A 50 6.27 -24.64 -10.22
C ARG A 50 6.99 -25.64 -9.32
N LYS A 51 8.31 -25.52 -9.19
CA LYS A 51 9.10 -26.33 -8.25
C LYS A 51 8.60 -26.16 -6.83
N LEU A 52 8.38 -24.90 -6.39
CA LEU A 52 7.83 -24.61 -5.08
C LEU A 52 6.44 -25.26 -4.87
N ALA A 53 5.53 -25.11 -5.81
CA ALA A 53 4.20 -25.72 -5.73
C ALA A 53 4.29 -27.24 -5.61
N SER A 54 5.17 -27.87 -6.41
CA SER A 54 5.40 -29.32 -6.39
C SER A 54 5.90 -29.82 -5.03
N VAL A 55 6.87 -29.15 -4.40
CA VAL A 55 7.38 -29.58 -3.08
C VAL A 55 6.39 -29.33 -1.97
N LEU A 56 5.62 -28.23 -2.02
CA LEU A 56 4.54 -27.97 -1.08
C LEU A 56 3.48 -29.08 -1.13
N GLU A 57 3.06 -29.49 -2.33
CA GLU A 57 2.09 -30.58 -2.48
C GLU A 57 2.66 -31.92 -1.99
N LYS A 58 3.93 -32.25 -2.28
CA LYS A 58 4.64 -33.44 -1.76
C LYS A 58 4.71 -33.45 -0.23
N ASP A 59 4.87 -32.30 0.39
CA ASP A 59 4.87 -32.10 1.85
C ASP A 59 3.46 -32.20 2.47
N GLY A 60 2.42 -32.34 1.64
CA GLY A 60 1.02 -32.53 2.07
C GLY A 60 0.22 -31.24 2.24
N TYR A 61 0.77 -30.07 1.85
CA TYR A 61 0.01 -28.82 1.79
C TYR A 61 -0.95 -28.84 0.60
N LYS A 62 -2.09 -28.20 0.76
CA LYS A 62 -3.19 -28.33 -0.19
C LYS A 62 -3.98 -27.03 -0.33
N LYS A 63 -4.89 -27.03 -1.28
CA LYS A 63 -5.85 -25.95 -1.48
C LYS A 63 -6.51 -25.51 -0.15
N GLY A 64 -6.49 -24.21 0.08
CA GLY A 64 -7.05 -23.55 1.25
C GLY A 64 -6.12 -23.48 2.47
N ASP A 65 -4.96 -24.14 2.45
CA ASP A 65 -3.95 -23.95 3.49
C ASP A 65 -3.35 -22.55 3.41
N ILE A 66 -3.07 -21.93 4.55
CA ILE A 66 -2.50 -20.60 4.61
C ILE A 66 -1.02 -20.70 4.93
N LEU A 67 -0.20 -20.11 4.08
CA LEU A 67 1.26 -20.14 4.15
C LEU A 67 1.79 -18.71 4.19
N ALA A 68 2.47 -18.36 5.28
CA ALA A 68 2.91 -17.00 5.52
C ALA A 68 4.24 -16.66 4.86
N THR A 69 4.40 -15.40 4.49
CA THR A 69 5.66 -14.82 3.99
C THR A 69 6.06 -13.62 4.82
N LEU A 70 7.23 -13.68 5.46
CA LEU A 70 7.89 -12.57 6.15
C LEU A 70 9.12 -12.18 5.33
N ALA A 71 8.88 -11.49 4.23
CA ALA A 71 9.85 -11.33 3.16
C ALA A 71 9.89 -9.91 2.58
N LEU A 72 11.02 -9.61 1.96
CA LEU A 72 11.29 -8.34 1.28
C LEU A 72 10.79 -8.37 -0.18
N ASN A 73 10.85 -7.22 -0.85
CA ASN A 73 10.61 -7.15 -2.29
C ASN A 73 11.81 -7.74 -3.03
N THR A 74 11.76 -9.04 -3.30
CA THR A 74 12.78 -9.79 -4.03
C THR A 74 12.12 -10.83 -4.95
N TYR A 75 12.90 -11.38 -5.88
CA TYR A 75 12.43 -12.43 -6.81
C TYR A 75 11.89 -13.66 -6.07
N ARG A 76 12.48 -14.05 -4.93
CA ARG A 76 12.00 -15.18 -4.12
C ARG A 76 10.59 -14.92 -3.60
N HIS A 77 10.31 -13.70 -3.13
CA HIS A 77 8.95 -13.34 -2.69
C HIS A 77 7.94 -13.38 -3.86
N LEU A 78 8.36 -12.96 -5.05
CA LEU A 78 7.51 -13.06 -6.25
C LEU A 78 7.24 -14.54 -6.62
N GLU A 79 8.22 -15.43 -6.50
CA GLU A 79 8.04 -16.87 -6.68
C GLU A 79 7.06 -17.46 -5.67
N LEU A 80 7.10 -17.00 -4.39
CA LEU A 80 6.14 -17.41 -3.36
C LEU A 80 4.71 -17.03 -3.73
N TYR A 81 4.49 -15.83 -4.28
CA TYR A 81 3.16 -15.40 -4.73
C TYR A 81 2.55 -16.39 -5.73
N TYR A 82 3.33 -16.85 -6.70
CA TYR A 82 2.84 -17.76 -7.72
C TYR A 82 2.83 -19.22 -7.28
N GLY A 83 3.87 -19.66 -6.59
CA GLY A 83 4.00 -21.05 -6.16
C GLY A 83 2.93 -21.44 -5.14
N ILE A 84 2.70 -20.59 -4.14
CA ILE A 84 1.69 -20.85 -3.11
C ILE A 84 0.27 -20.69 -3.68
N SER A 85 -0.02 -19.52 -4.25
CA SER A 85 -1.39 -19.25 -4.74
C SER A 85 -1.75 -20.11 -5.94
N GLY A 86 -0.79 -20.42 -6.82
CA GLY A 86 -1.03 -21.21 -8.02
C GLY A 86 -1.47 -22.65 -7.74
N MET A 87 -0.99 -23.28 -6.66
CA MET A 87 -1.44 -24.59 -6.23
C MET A 87 -2.79 -24.58 -5.49
N GLY A 88 -3.33 -23.39 -5.24
CA GLY A 88 -4.60 -23.20 -4.52
C GLY A 88 -4.45 -22.99 -3.01
N ALA A 89 -3.23 -22.90 -2.49
CA ALA A 89 -2.98 -22.42 -1.14
C ALA A 89 -3.08 -20.88 -1.09
N ILE A 90 -3.05 -20.31 0.10
CA ILE A 90 -3.27 -18.87 0.32
C ILE A 90 -1.96 -18.24 0.78
N THR A 91 -1.46 -17.28 0.03
CA THR A 91 -0.27 -16.50 0.41
C THR A 91 -0.65 -15.46 1.45
N HIS A 92 -0.22 -15.63 2.70
CA HIS A 92 -0.42 -14.64 3.77
C HIS A 92 0.83 -13.80 3.93
N THR A 93 0.76 -12.52 3.60
CA THR A 93 1.91 -11.62 3.67
C THR A 93 1.98 -10.91 5.02
N LEU A 94 3.09 -11.11 5.73
CA LEU A 94 3.34 -10.55 7.06
C LEU A 94 4.15 -9.26 6.97
N ASN A 95 3.69 -8.23 7.67
CA ASN A 95 4.44 -6.99 7.82
C ASN A 95 5.46 -7.13 8.97
N PHE A 96 6.74 -7.09 8.66
CA PHE A 96 7.83 -7.22 9.64
C PHE A 96 7.97 -6.03 10.60
N ARG A 97 7.23 -4.94 10.36
CA ARG A 97 7.21 -3.74 11.23
C ARG A 97 6.10 -3.79 12.28
N LEU A 98 5.30 -4.85 12.32
CA LEU A 98 4.26 -5.01 13.32
C LEU A 98 4.86 -5.23 14.71
N HIS A 99 4.13 -4.77 15.74
CA HIS A 99 4.45 -5.12 17.11
C HIS A 99 4.38 -6.65 17.29
N PRO A 100 5.28 -7.27 18.09
CA PRO A 100 5.33 -8.71 18.29
C PRO A 100 3.98 -9.36 18.63
N GLU A 101 3.18 -8.76 19.50
CA GLU A 101 1.86 -9.24 19.87
C GLU A 101 0.88 -9.28 18.71
N GLN A 102 0.95 -8.28 17.81
CA GLN A 102 0.14 -8.25 16.60
C GLN A 102 0.59 -9.34 15.61
N ALA A 103 1.89 -9.55 15.46
CA ALA A 103 2.42 -10.62 14.60
C ALA A 103 1.96 -12.00 15.11
N VAL A 104 2.06 -12.26 16.42
CA VAL A 104 1.55 -13.50 17.05
C VAL A 104 0.05 -13.66 16.80
N TYR A 105 -0.71 -12.58 16.99
CA TYR A 105 -2.16 -12.61 16.76
C TYR A 105 -2.51 -13.00 15.33
N ILE A 106 -1.95 -12.31 14.32
CA ILE A 106 -2.33 -12.56 12.91
C ILE A 106 -1.89 -13.94 12.42
N ILE A 107 -0.71 -14.42 12.82
CA ILE A 107 -0.20 -15.75 12.47
C ILE A 107 -1.12 -16.84 13.04
N ASN A 108 -1.45 -16.76 14.34
CA ASN A 108 -2.34 -17.73 14.97
C ASN A 108 -3.80 -17.61 14.47
N HIS A 109 -4.29 -16.40 14.22
CA HIS A 109 -5.63 -16.19 13.69
C HIS A 109 -5.75 -16.71 12.25
N ALA A 110 -4.69 -16.57 11.43
CA ALA A 110 -4.63 -17.14 10.09
C ALA A 110 -4.46 -18.67 10.12
N GLU A 111 -3.90 -19.23 11.20
CA GLU A 111 -3.50 -20.64 11.31
C GLU A 111 -2.41 -21.00 10.29
N ASP A 112 -1.41 -20.11 10.17
CA ASP A 112 -0.30 -20.27 9.22
C ASP A 112 0.48 -21.57 9.49
N LYS A 113 0.63 -22.41 8.48
CA LYS A 113 1.32 -23.70 8.61
C LYS A 113 2.82 -23.62 8.36
N ILE A 114 3.22 -22.78 7.42
CA ILE A 114 4.62 -22.47 7.09
C ILE A 114 4.83 -20.97 7.19
N ILE A 115 6.03 -20.57 7.61
CA ILE A 115 6.50 -19.20 7.43
C ILE A 115 7.76 -19.20 6.57
N PHE A 116 7.71 -18.54 5.42
CA PHE A 116 8.86 -18.20 4.61
C PHE A 116 9.48 -16.92 5.17
N VAL A 117 10.73 -16.99 5.62
CA VAL A 117 11.37 -15.94 6.42
C VAL A 117 12.61 -15.40 5.74
N GLU A 118 12.69 -14.10 5.50
CA GLU A 118 13.93 -13.47 5.09
C GLU A 118 14.95 -13.49 6.23
N VAL A 119 16.24 -13.68 5.92
CA VAL A 119 17.32 -13.88 6.90
C VAL A 119 17.33 -12.84 8.04
N PRO A 120 17.17 -11.53 7.80
CA PRO A 120 17.15 -10.52 8.87
C PRO A 120 16.02 -10.68 9.88
N PHE A 121 14.95 -11.41 9.54
CA PHE A 121 13.78 -11.58 10.39
C PHE A 121 13.78 -12.92 11.16
N VAL A 122 14.79 -13.76 10.96
CA VAL A 122 14.96 -15.02 11.71
C VAL A 122 14.99 -14.78 13.22
N PRO A 123 15.74 -13.79 13.77
CA PRO A 123 15.72 -13.52 15.20
C PRO A 123 14.35 -13.13 15.76
N MET A 124 13.54 -12.40 14.96
CA MET A 124 12.16 -12.07 15.32
C MET A 124 11.33 -13.35 15.47
N MET A 125 11.41 -14.26 14.50
CA MET A 125 10.66 -15.52 14.57
C MET A 125 11.14 -16.43 15.71
N GLU A 126 12.43 -16.45 16.01
CA GLU A 126 12.97 -17.18 17.17
C GLU A 126 12.40 -16.68 18.50
N ALA A 127 12.23 -15.36 18.62
CA ALA A 127 11.63 -14.75 19.81
C ALA A 127 10.13 -15.07 19.96
N LEU A 128 9.43 -15.35 18.86
CA LEU A 128 7.98 -15.59 18.84
C LEU A 128 7.59 -17.08 18.75
N LYS A 129 8.50 -17.98 18.37
CA LYS A 129 8.22 -19.38 18.01
C LYS A 129 7.39 -20.16 19.02
N ASP A 130 7.60 -19.93 20.32
CA ASP A 130 6.90 -20.67 21.38
C ASP A 130 5.43 -20.25 21.50
N GLN A 131 5.05 -19.11 20.91
CA GLN A 131 3.68 -18.61 20.85
C GLN A 131 2.97 -18.94 19.53
N LEU A 132 3.69 -19.55 18.56
CA LEU A 132 3.21 -19.87 17.22
C LEU A 132 2.92 -21.38 17.07
N SER A 133 1.88 -21.86 17.74
CA SER A 133 1.59 -23.30 17.83
C SER A 133 1.16 -23.94 16.49
N CYS A 134 0.57 -23.14 15.58
CA CYS A 134 0.11 -23.59 14.27
C CYS A 134 1.25 -23.80 13.25
N VAL A 135 2.38 -23.15 13.42
CA VAL A 135 3.48 -23.19 12.46
C VAL A 135 4.22 -24.53 12.55
N GLU A 136 4.35 -25.23 11.45
CA GLU A 136 4.95 -26.56 11.36
C GLU A 136 6.42 -26.52 10.88
N LYS A 137 6.74 -25.56 10.00
CA LYS A 137 8.04 -25.45 9.31
C LYS A 137 8.40 -24.00 9.03
N TYR A 138 9.69 -23.69 9.04
CA TYR A 138 10.23 -22.40 8.61
C TYR A 138 11.12 -22.60 7.39
N ILE A 139 10.92 -21.79 6.35
CA ILE A 139 11.75 -21.81 5.13
C ILE A 139 12.48 -20.48 5.04
N ILE A 140 13.80 -20.51 5.18
CA ILE A 140 14.62 -19.31 5.20
C ILE A 140 14.99 -18.94 3.76
N LEU A 141 14.70 -17.71 3.36
CA LEU A 141 14.89 -17.19 2.01
C LEU A 141 16.38 -16.88 1.73
N CYS A 142 17.18 -17.94 1.64
CA CYS A 142 18.62 -17.86 1.41
C CYS A 142 19.11 -19.05 0.57
N ASP A 143 20.36 -18.97 0.14
CA ASP A 143 21.05 -20.07 -0.48
C ASP A 143 21.41 -21.17 0.55
N LYS A 144 21.64 -22.38 0.07
CA LYS A 144 21.87 -23.57 0.93
C LYS A 144 23.04 -23.38 1.91
N ASN A 145 24.09 -22.73 1.46
CA ASN A 145 25.29 -22.45 2.25
C ASN A 145 25.20 -21.20 3.11
N GLU A 146 24.10 -20.43 3.01
CA GLU A 146 23.84 -19.21 3.76
C GLU A 146 22.81 -19.39 4.88
N LEU A 147 22.32 -20.63 5.07
CA LEU A 147 21.37 -20.92 6.14
C LEU A 147 21.98 -20.59 7.49
N PRO A 148 21.41 -19.62 8.25
CA PRO A 148 21.93 -19.26 9.56
C PRO A 148 21.68 -20.37 10.58
N GLU A 149 22.54 -20.48 11.59
CA GLU A 149 22.21 -21.29 12.77
C GLU A 149 20.95 -20.74 13.41
N THR A 150 19.95 -21.60 13.62
CA THR A 150 18.65 -21.16 14.15
C THR A 150 18.00 -22.21 15.04
N SER A 151 17.23 -21.73 16.00
CA SER A 151 16.41 -22.54 16.89
C SER A 151 14.98 -22.78 16.37
N LEU A 152 14.67 -22.32 15.16
CA LEU A 152 13.39 -22.56 14.51
C LEU A 152 13.24 -24.02 14.11
N LYS A 153 12.07 -24.60 14.43
CA LYS A 153 11.84 -26.03 14.11
C LYS A 153 11.72 -26.27 12.62
N ASN A 154 12.33 -27.39 12.15
CA ASN A 154 12.28 -27.80 10.74
C ASN A 154 12.73 -26.71 9.77
N ALA A 155 13.71 -25.87 10.19
CA ALA A 155 14.24 -24.81 9.34
C ALA A 155 15.06 -25.40 8.19
N ILE A 156 14.85 -24.90 6.97
CA ILE A 156 15.56 -25.28 5.75
C ILE A 156 15.74 -24.05 4.86
N SER A 157 16.80 -23.98 4.07
CA SER A 157 16.97 -22.91 3.08
C SER A 157 15.97 -23.05 1.92
N TYR A 158 15.57 -21.93 1.34
CA TYR A 158 14.63 -21.92 0.21
C TYR A 158 15.18 -22.66 -1.00
N GLU A 159 16.46 -22.46 -1.33
CA GLU A 159 17.07 -23.11 -2.48
C GLU A 159 17.17 -24.64 -2.31
N GLU A 160 17.45 -25.12 -1.10
CA GLU A 160 17.41 -26.55 -0.80
C GLU A 160 15.97 -27.09 -0.84
N TYR A 161 15.00 -26.32 -0.34
CA TYR A 161 13.60 -26.74 -0.29
C TYR A 161 13.01 -26.98 -1.67
N ILE A 162 13.31 -26.10 -2.64
CA ILE A 162 12.76 -26.22 -4.01
C ILE A 162 13.61 -27.10 -4.95
N GLU A 163 14.80 -27.57 -4.50
CA GLU A 163 15.75 -28.28 -5.35
C GLU A 163 15.13 -29.53 -6.03
N GLU A 164 14.34 -30.31 -5.27
CA GLU A 164 13.68 -31.54 -5.75
C GLU A 164 12.28 -31.28 -6.34
N GLY A 165 11.92 -30.04 -6.55
CA GLY A 165 10.64 -29.66 -7.15
C GLY A 165 10.57 -30.02 -8.63
N ASP A 166 9.36 -30.37 -9.09
CA ASP A 166 9.10 -30.66 -10.50
C ASP A 166 8.87 -29.33 -11.26
N GLU A 167 9.75 -29.02 -12.20
CA GLU A 167 9.63 -27.86 -13.09
C GLU A 167 8.45 -27.94 -14.06
N ASN A 168 7.90 -29.14 -14.27
CA ASN A 168 6.76 -29.40 -15.12
C ASN A 168 5.45 -29.56 -14.33
N TYR A 169 5.44 -29.13 -13.06
CA TYR A 169 4.24 -29.16 -12.22
C TYR A 169 3.04 -28.53 -12.95
N VAL A 170 1.91 -29.24 -12.94
CA VAL A 170 0.68 -28.80 -13.58
C VAL A 170 -0.21 -28.12 -12.55
N TRP A 171 -0.53 -26.86 -12.80
CA TRP A 171 -1.41 -26.10 -11.92
C TRP A 171 -2.80 -26.72 -11.85
N PRO A 172 -3.39 -26.87 -10.66
CA PRO A 172 -4.73 -27.42 -10.52
C PRO A 172 -5.80 -26.49 -11.07
N GLU A 173 -6.93 -27.04 -11.46
CA GLU A 173 -8.13 -26.26 -11.70
C GLU A 173 -8.72 -25.79 -10.36
N LEU A 174 -9.03 -24.49 -10.26
CA LEU A 174 -9.56 -23.86 -9.07
C LEU A 174 -10.90 -23.20 -9.41
N GLU A 175 -11.78 -23.05 -8.41
CA GLU A 175 -13.02 -22.28 -8.57
C GLU A 175 -12.73 -20.78 -8.70
N ASP A 176 -13.62 -20.03 -9.36
CA ASP A 176 -13.51 -18.59 -9.58
C ASP A 176 -13.26 -17.80 -8.30
N ASP A 177 -13.90 -18.20 -7.21
CA ASP A 177 -13.86 -17.53 -5.91
C ASP A 177 -12.81 -18.16 -4.97
N ALA A 178 -11.95 -19.06 -5.47
CA ALA A 178 -10.88 -19.63 -4.66
C ALA A 178 -9.98 -18.51 -4.14
N ALA A 179 -9.67 -18.56 -2.84
CA ALA A 179 -8.79 -17.59 -2.20
C ALA A 179 -7.33 -17.80 -2.66
N CYS A 180 -6.60 -16.71 -2.85
CA CYS A 180 -5.20 -16.75 -3.26
C CYS A 180 -4.27 -15.89 -2.41
N GLY A 181 -4.81 -14.93 -1.67
CA GLY A 181 -4.00 -14.03 -0.86
C GLY A 181 -4.73 -13.56 0.40
N LEU A 182 -3.98 -13.30 1.46
CA LEU A 182 -4.47 -12.77 2.72
C LEU A 182 -3.55 -11.65 3.18
N CYS A 183 -4.12 -10.48 3.44
CA CYS A 183 -3.42 -9.36 4.07
C CYS A 183 -4.20 -8.88 5.28
N TYR A 184 -3.49 -8.49 6.36
CA TYR A 184 -4.13 -7.88 7.51
C TYR A 184 -4.01 -6.36 7.47
N THR A 185 -5.10 -5.68 7.85
CA THR A 185 -5.10 -4.23 8.03
C THR A 185 -4.42 -3.89 9.35
N SER A 186 -3.77 -2.74 9.42
CA SER A 186 -3.12 -2.25 10.64
C SER A 186 -4.10 -1.76 11.72
N GLY A 187 -5.34 -2.20 11.72
CA GLY A 187 -6.43 -1.86 12.64
C GLY A 187 -6.13 -0.71 13.61
N THR A 188 -6.70 0.45 13.37
CA THR A 188 -6.51 1.63 14.25
C THR A 188 -7.32 1.54 15.54
N THR A 189 -8.21 0.54 15.62
CA THR A 189 -9.04 0.26 16.81
C THR A 189 -9.24 -1.25 16.91
N GLY A 190 -8.54 -1.89 17.85
CA GLY A 190 -8.65 -3.33 18.09
C GLY A 190 -7.66 -4.19 17.30
N ASN A 191 -7.91 -5.49 17.25
CA ASN A 191 -7.06 -6.45 16.54
C ASN A 191 -7.07 -6.22 15.03
N PRO A 192 -5.93 -6.47 14.34
CA PRO A 192 -5.87 -6.43 12.88
C PRO A 192 -6.93 -7.34 12.24
N LYS A 193 -7.53 -6.88 11.14
CA LYS A 193 -8.55 -7.63 10.38
C LYS A 193 -7.97 -8.18 9.10
N GLY A 194 -8.22 -9.46 8.80
CA GLY A 194 -7.76 -10.10 7.58
C GLY A 194 -8.68 -9.80 6.39
N VAL A 195 -8.09 -9.49 5.24
CA VAL A 195 -8.76 -9.36 3.94
C VAL A 195 -8.31 -10.50 3.06
N LEU A 196 -9.25 -11.33 2.64
CA LEU A 196 -9.01 -12.53 1.86
C LEU A 196 -9.34 -12.27 0.38
N TYR A 197 -8.32 -12.28 -0.47
CA TYR A 197 -8.44 -12.02 -1.91
C TYR A 197 -8.70 -13.30 -2.69
N ALA A 198 -9.54 -13.22 -3.72
CA ALA A 198 -9.76 -14.31 -4.66
C ALA A 198 -8.87 -14.18 -5.91
N HIS A 199 -8.60 -15.29 -6.60
CA HIS A 199 -7.92 -15.28 -7.91
C HIS A 199 -8.60 -14.33 -8.88
N LYS A 200 -9.92 -14.41 -9.00
CA LYS A 200 -10.75 -13.58 -9.86
C LYS A 200 -10.64 -12.09 -9.53
N SER A 201 -10.72 -11.73 -8.24
CA SER A 201 -10.65 -10.32 -7.85
C SER A 201 -9.29 -9.71 -8.18
N ASN A 202 -8.18 -10.42 -7.95
CA ASN A 202 -6.84 -9.95 -8.30
C ASN A 202 -6.63 -9.81 -9.81
N ILE A 203 -7.16 -10.73 -10.62
CA ILE A 203 -7.06 -10.63 -12.09
C ILE A 203 -7.89 -9.47 -12.63
N LEU A 204 -9.12 -9.28 -12.14
CA LEU A 204 -9.95 -8.14 -12.55
C LEU A 204 -9.33 -6.80 -12.14
N HIS A 205 -8.79 -6.72 -10.91
CA HIS A 205 -8.03 -5.57 -10.45
C HIS A 205 -6.81 -5.31 -11.35
N ALA A 206 -6.04 -6.35 -11.73
CA ALA A 206 -4.88 -6.21 -12.60
C ALA A 206 -5.25 -5.64 -13.98
N TYR A 207 -6.34 -6.10 -14.60
CA TYR A 207 -6.85 -5.52 -15.84
C TYR A 207 -7.25 -4.05 -15.68
N ALA A 208 -7.94 -3.72 -14.59
CA ALA A 208 -8.34 -2.35 -14.32
C ALA A 208 -7.11 -1.44 -14.09
N ALA A 209 -6.10 -1.91 -13.36
CA ALA A 209 -4.86 -1.17 -13.10
C ALA A 209 -4.10 -0.84 -14.41
N LEU A 210 -3.97 -1.80 -15.33
CA LEU A 210 -3.33 -1.57 -16.64
C LEU A 210 -3.98 -0.42 -17.42
N THR A 211 -5.31 -0.35 -17.41
CA THR A 211 -6.05 0.70 -18.13
C THR A 211 -6.12 2.01 -17.35
N GLY A 212 -6.30 1.93 -16.05
CA GLY A 212 -6.50 3.10 -15.19
C GLY A 212 -5.21 3.79 -14.75
N LEU A 213 -4.05 3.19 -14.98
CA LEU A 213 -2.73 3.82 -14.76
C LEU A 213 -1.99 4.09 -16.07
N THR A 214 -2.61 3.82 -17.22
CA THR A 214 -2.03 3.99 -18.56
C THR A 214 -0.63 3.37 -18.71
N ILE A 215 -0.48 2.14 -18.21
CA ILE A 215 0.80 1.42 -18.23
C ILE A 215 1.13 0.96 -19.66
N SER A 216 2.36 1.19 -20.10
CA SER A 216 2.87 0.79 -21.41
C SER A 216 3.71 -0.50 -21.32
N PRO A 217 3.75 -1.35 -22.38
CA PRO A 217 4.51 -2.60 -22.35
C PRO A 217 6.03 -2.45 -22.21
N ASP A 218 6.56 -1.26 -22.47
CA ASP A 218 8.00 -0.95 -22.40
C ASP A 218 8.42 -0.36 -21.05
N GLU A 219 7.53 -0.35 -20.05
CA GLU A 219 7.85 0.21 -18.74
C GLU A 219 8.80 -0.69 -17.94
N SER A 220 9.75 -0.02 -17.25
CA SER A 220 10.57 -0.56 -16.18
C SER A 220 10.03 -0.05 -14.86
N ILE A 221 9.44 -0.94 -14.04
CA ILE A 221 8.71 -0.57 -12.83
C ILE A 221 9.58 -0.73 -11.60
N LEU A 222 9.74 0.35 -10.83
CA LEU A 222 10.31 0.30 -9.49
C LEU A 222 9.23 0.01 -8.46
N MET A 223 9.37 -1.13 -7.78
CA MET A 223 8.44 -1.61 -6.75
C MET A 223 8.91 -1.20 -5.34
N VAL A 224 8.77 0.08 -4.97
CA VAL A 224 9.04 0.53 -3.60
C VAL A 224 7.93 0.08 -2.65
N VAL A 225 6.69 0.05 -3.14
CA VAL A 225 5.54 -0.46 -2.37
C VAL A 225 5.75 -1.91 -1.96
N PRO A 226 5.59 -2.26 -0.66
CA PRO A 226 5.97 -3.57 -0.18
C PRO A 226 5.04 -4.68 -0.68
N LEU A 227 5.63 -5.82 -1.05
CA LEU A 227 4.87 -7.04 -1.37
C LEU A 227 4.00 -7.50 -0.20
N PHE A 228 4.44 -7.26 1.04
CA PHE A 228 3.68 -7.63 2.23
C PHE A 228 2.49 -6.70 2.53
N HIS A 229 2.37 -5.56 1.86
CA HIS A 229 1.27 -4.61 2.10
C HIS A 229 0.38 -4.50 0.86
N VAL A 230 -0.85 -4.95 1.00
CA VAL A 230 -1.88 -5.00 -0.05
C VAL A 230 -1.34 -5.42 -1.42
N GLN A 231 -0.47 -6.46 -1.37
CA GLN A 231 0.11 -7.14 -2.54
C GLN A 231 0.84 -6.19 -3.50
N ALA A 232 1.65 -5.27 -2.94
CA ALA A 232 2.39 -4.25 -3.73
C ALA A 232 1.52 -3.57 -4.78
N TRP A 233 0.29 -3.22 -4.41
CA TRP A 233 -0.70 -2.55 -5.27
C TRP A 233 -1.02 -3.28 -6.57
N GLY A 234 -0.90 -4.62 -6.57
CA GLY A 234 -1.21 -5.48 -7.70
C GLY A 234 -0.10 -5.62 -8.74
N ILE A 235 1.06 -4.95 -8.56
CA ILE A 235 2.20 -5.04 -9.49
C ILE A 235 2.62 -6.49 -9.77
N PRO A 236 2.66 -7.43 -8.78
CA PRO A 236 2.98 -8.83 -9.03
C PRO A 236 2.06 -9.51 -10.05
N TYR A 237 0.88 -8.98 -10.29
CA TYR A 237 -0.09 -9.53 -11.22
C TYR A 237 -0.06 -8.82 -12.57
N TYR A 238 -0.27 -7.49 -12.62
CA TYR A 238 -0.28 -6.79 -13.90
C TYR A 238 1.12 -6.63 -14.52
N GLY A 239 2.17 -6.63 -13.74
CA GLY A 239 3.54 -6.56 -14.27
C GLY A 239 3.86 -7.72 -15.21
N PRO A 240 3.80 -8.99 -14.75
CA PRO A 240 4.01 -10.15 -15.62
C PRO A 240 2.90 -10.33 -16.67
N MET A 241 1.64 -9.97 -16.37
CA MET A 241 0.54 -10.01 -17.35
C MET A 241 0.85 -9.19 -18.60
N PHE A 242 1.60 -8.10 -18.44
CA PHE A 242 1.92 -7.17 -19.53
C PHE A 242 3.40 -7.21 -19.94
N GLY A 243 4.19 -8.13 -19.36
CA GLY A 243 5.60 -8.34 -19.69
C GLY A 243 6.52 -7.19 -19.26
N LEU A 244 6.20 -6.51 -18.16
CA LEU A 244 6.97 -5.35 -17.69
C LEU A 244 8.27 -5.78 -17.00
N LYS A 245 9.32 -4.96 -17.09
CA LYS A 245 10.52 -5.14 -16.29
C LYS A 245 10.20 -4.78 -14.84
N LEU A 246 10.50 -5.68 -13.89
CA LEU A 246 10.31 -5.44 -12.46
C LEU A 246 11.64 -5.14 -11.77
N VAL A 247 11.71 -4.06 -11.02
CA VAL A 247 12.90 -3.63 -10.27
C VAL A 247 12.52 -3.53 -8.79
N MET A 248 13.11 -4.38 -7.97
CA MET A 248 12.81 -4.52 -6.55
C MET A 248 13.98 -4.07 -5.68
N PRO A 249 13.80 -3.05 -4.82
CA PRO A 249 14.87 -2.41 -4.06
C PRO A 249 15.32 -3.19 -2.81
N GLY A 250 14.64 -4.28 -2.42
CA GLY A 250 14.90 -4.99 -1.18
C GLY A 250 14.67 -4.12 0.05
N MET A 251 15.67 -4.03 0.93
CA MET A 251 15.62 -3.18 2.13
C MET A 251 16.08 -1.73 1.88
N GLN A 252 16.86 -1.48 0.84
CA GLN A 252 17.55 -0.22 0.63
C GLN A 252 16.66 0.79 -0.13
N MET A 253 15.78 1.43 0.59
CA MET A 253 14.80 2.40 0.06
C MET A 253 15.14 3.86 0.45
N GLU A 254 16.35 4.12 0.86
CA GLU A 254 16.88 5.46 1.16
C GLU A 254 17.26 6.22 -0.13
N GLY A 255 17.52 7.52 -0.02
CA GLY A 255 17.72 8.40 -1.17
C GLY A 255 18.77 7.91 -2.17
N GLU A 256 20.04 7.73 -1.74
CA GLU A 256 21.14 7.34 -2.62
C GLU A 256 20.97 5.95 -3.23
N PRO A 257 20.75 4.86 -2.45
CA PRO A 257 20.57 3.54 -3.03
C PRO A 257 19.38 3.46 -3.99
N LEU A 258 18.30 4.19 -3.70
CA LEU A 258 17.12 4.20 -4.56
C LEU A 258 17.41 4.94 -5.87
N TYR A 259 18.06 6.10 -5.79
CA TYR A 259 18.51 6.86 -6.97
C TYR A 259 19.41 6.01 -7.88
N ASP A 260 20.43 5.35 -7.32
CA ASP A 260 21.35 4.51 -8.09
C ASP A 260 20.64 3.34 -8.78
N LEU A 261 19.66 2.74 -8.12
CA LEU A 261 18.87 1.65 -8.71
C LEU A 261 17.98 2.16 -9.86
N ILE A 262 17.36 3.33 -9.71
CA ILE A 262 16.56 3.99 -10.74
C ILE A 262 17.37 4.24 -12.01
N GLU A 263 18.53 4.89 -11.86
CA GLU A 263 19.38 5.26 -13.01
C GLU A 263 20.02 4.03 -13.65
N ARG A 264 20.45 3.06 -12.84
CA ARG A 264 21.10 1.83 -13.31
C ARG A 264 20.15 0.93 -14.12
N GLU A 265 18.89 0.88 -13.73
CA GLU A 265 17.91 -0.03 -14.32
C GLU A 265 16.95 0.68 -15.29
N ASP A 266 17.24 1.95 -15.64
CA ASP A 266 16.42 2.78 -16.53
C ASP A 266 14.93 2.72 -16.15
N VAL A 267 14.63 2.95 -14.85
CA VAL A 267 13.26 2.92 -14.34
C VAL A 267 12.44 4.03 -14.98
N THR A 268 11.31 3.68 -15.59
CA THR A 268 10.42 4.65 -16.26
C THR A 268 9.15 4.95 -15.47
N LEU A 269 8.72 4.00 -14.64
CA LEU A 269 7.52 4.10 -13.80
C LEU A 269 7.84 3.67 -12.36
N ALA A 270 7.52 4.50 -11.39
CA ALA A 270 7.80 4.22 -9.98
C ALA A 270 6.53 4.28 -9.13
N PHE A 271 6.43 3.39 -8.15
CA PHE A 271 5.29 3.33 -7.22
C PHE A 271 5.76 3.51 -5.80
N GLY A 272 5.20 4.47 -5.08
CA GLY A 272 5.60 4.70 -3.70
C GLY A 272 4.67 5.61 -2.91
N VAL A 273 4.95 5.69 -1.62
CA VAL A 273 4.28 6.59 -0.69
C VAL A 273 5.05 7.90 -0.57
N PRO A 274 4.40 9.02 -0.20
CA PRO A 274 5.06 10.33 -0.13
C PRO A 274 6.35 10.36 0.70
N THR A 275 6.41 9.63 1.82
CA THR A 275 7.59 9.60 2.70
C THR A 275 8.86 9.07 2.03
N VAL A 276 8.73 8.05 1.17
CA VAL A 276 9.87 7.54 0.40
C VAL A 276 10.33 8.56 -0.63
N TRP A 277 9.38 9.20 -1.29
CA TRP A 277 9.69 10.24 -2.30
C TRP A 277 10.35 11.47 -1.68
N MET A 278 9.93 11.90 -0.49
CA MET A 278 10.63 12.98 0.23
C MET A 278 12.11 12.67 0.45
N GLY A 279 12.43 11.44 0.87
CA GLY A 279 13.83 11.00 1.04
C GLY A 279 14.62 11.00 -0.26
N LEU A 280 14.03 10.50 -1.37
CA LEU A 280 14.65 10.50 -2.69
C LEU A 280 14.86 11.92 -3.24
N LEU A 281 13.85 12.78 -3.15
CA LEU A 281 13.91 14.17 -3.61
C LEU A 281 14.93 14.99 -2.80
N SER A 282 14.99 14.78 -1.47
CA SER A 282 16.02 15.42 -0.64
C SER A 282 17.42 15.03 -1.09
N TYR A 283 17.69 13.74 -1.31
CA TYR A 283 18.98 13.29 -1.86
C TYR A 283 19.29 13.93 -3.22
N CYS A 284 18.29 14.01 -4.11
CA CYS A 284 18.46 14.64 -5.42
C CYS A 284 18.82 16.12 -5.30
N ARG A 285 18.15 16.89 -4.44
CA ARG A 285 18.47 18.31 -4.19
C ARG A 285 19.88 18.49 -3.65
N ASP A 286 20.23 17.75 -2.60
CA ASP A 286 21.51 17.88 -1.90
C ASP A 286 22.71 17.53 -2.80
N ASN A 287 22.51 16.66 -3.79
CA ASN A 287 23.55 16.17 -4.69
C ASN A 287 23.42 16.67 -6.14
N ASN A 288 22.53 17.63 -6.42
CA ASN A 288 22.24 18.16 -7.76
C ASN A 288 21.94 17.04 -8.78
N LYS A 289 21.12 16.08 -8.41
CA LYS A 289 20.71 14.94 -9.23
C LYS A 289 19.34 15.17 -9.86
N ILE A 290 19.12 14.60 -11.05
CA ILE A 290 17.85 14.59 -11.76
C ILE A 290 17.47 13.14 -12.08
N LEU A 291 16.19 12.80 -11.92
CA LEU A 291 15.63 11.51 -12.31
C LEU A 291 15.41 11.49 -13.82
N LYS A 292 16.37 10.97 -14.59
CA LYS A 292 16.38 11.11 -16.06
C LYS A 292 15.48 10.13 -16.78
N SER A 293 15.36 8.91 -16.22
CA SER A 293 14.61 7.81 -16.86
C SER A 293 13.14 7.78 -16.46
N VAL A 294 12.80 8.26 -15.25
CA VAL A 294 11.44 8.23 -14.70
C VAL A 294 10.55 9.19 -15.47
N LYS A 295 9.46 8.66 -16.05
CA LYS A 295 8.44 9.44 -16.78
C LYS A 295 7.22 9.69 -15.90
N ASN A 296 6.83 8.67 -15.13
CA ASN A 296 5.66 8.71 -14.28
C ASN A 296 5.98 8.17 -12.88
N THR A 297 5.29 8.72 -11.89
CA THR A 297 5.24 8.12 -10.55
C THR A 297 3.81 8.02 -10.07
N VAL A 298 3.43 6.85 -9.52
CA VAL A 298 2.14 6.65 -8.88
C VAL A 298 2.31 6.82 -7.38
N ILE A 299 1.61 7.78 -6.82
CA ILE A 299 1.69 8.13 -5.40
C ILE A 299 0.32 7.87 -4.74
N GLY A 300 0.34 7.15 -3.63
CA GLY A 300 -0.85 6.82 -2.88
C GLY A 300 -0.53 6.44 -1.43
N GLY A 301 -1.53 5.95 -0.71
CA GLY A 301 -1.38 5.50 0.68
C GLY A 301 -1.47 6.61 1.73
N SER A 302 -1.14 7.85 1.40
CA SER A 302 -1.37 9.07 2.18
C SER A 302 -1.53 10.28 1.26
N ALA A 303 -1.87 11.44 1.83
CA ALA A 303 -2.07 12.66 1.06
C ALA A 303 -0.78 13.11 0.35
N LEU A 304 -0.91 13.49 -0.92
CA LEU A 304 0.16 14.08 -1.73
C LEU A 304 0.24 15.58 -1.43
N SER A 305 1.41 16.08 -1.04
CA SER A 305 1.62 17.52 -0.87
C SER A 305 1.90 18.20 -2.20
N LEU A 306 1.51 19.49 -2.31
CA LEU A 306 1.79 20.33 -3.47
C LEU A 306 3.31 20.43 -3.73
N ALA A 307 4.13 20.49 -2.68
CA ALA A 307 5.58 20.60 -2.80
C ALA A 307 6.21 19.39 -3.52
N ILE A 308 5.78 18.17 -3.16
CA ILE A 308 6.26 16.95 -3.83
C ILE A 308 5.82 16.94 -5.29
N LEU A 309 4.56 17.30 -5.57
CA LEU A 309 4.03 17.36 -6.93
C LEU A 309 4.82 18.34 -7.80
N GLN A 310 5.04 19.57 -7.29
CA GLN A 310 5.80 20.60 -8.00
C GLN A 310 7.24 20.18 -8.27
N GLU A 311 7.92 19.58 -7.31
CA GLU A 311 9.30 19.14 -7.46
C GLU A 311 9.44 18.05 -8.53
N PHE A 312 8.56 17.07 -8.55
CA PHE A 312 8.52 16.07 -9.62
C PHE A 312 8.29 16.69 -11.00
N ASP A 313 7.30 17.58 -11.14
CA ASP A 313 6.96 18.23 -12.42
C ASP A 313 8.05 19.24 -12.86
N GLU A 314 8.47 20.15 -11.98
CA GLU A 314 9.29 21.30 -12.38
C GLU A 314 10.80 21.03 -12.43
N VAL A 315 11.29 20.11 -11.56
CA VAL A 315 12.72 19.81 -11.46
C VAL A 315 13.08 18.54 -12.22
N HIS A 316 12.21 17.52 -12.14
CA HIS A 316 12.52 16.21 -12.68
C HIS A 316 11.78 15.87 -13.98
N ASP A 317 10.82 16.67 -14.41
CA ASP A 317 9.94 16.44 -15.58
C ASP A 317 9.20 15.08 -15.47
N VAL A 318 8.75 14.75 -14.25
CA VAL A 318 8.04 13.50 -13.91
C VAL A 318 6.57 13.79 -13.68
N ASN A 319 5.69 13.12 -14.43
CA ASN A 319 4.26 13.21 -14.21
C ASN A 319 3.84 12.41 -12.96
N VAL A 320 3.09 13.04 -12.06
CA VAL A 320 2.57 12.40 -10.86
C VAL A 320 1.13 11.96 -11.07
N ILE A 321 0.87 10.68 -10.83
CA ILE A 321 -0.45 10.07 -10.84
C ILE A 321 -0.81 9.77 -9.40
N GLN A 322 -1.81 10.47 -8.85
CA GLN A 322 -2.31 10.14 -7.53
C GLN A 322 -3.32 8.99 -7.63
N GLY A 323 -3.18 8.00 -6.72
CA GLY A 323 -4.10 6.89 -6.58
C GLY A 323 -4.63 6.78 -5.16
N TRP A 324 -5.92 6.42 -5.04
CA TRP A 324 -6.52 6.09 -3.76
C TRP A 324 -7.00 4.64 -3.76
N GLY A 325 -6.84 4.03 -2.60
CA GLY A 325 -7.30 2.68 -2.35
C GLY A 325 -6.96 2.22 -0.94
N MET A 326 -7.37 1.01 -0.62
CA MET A 326 -7.18 0.42 0.71
C MET A 326 -7.06 -1.09 0.62
N THR A 327 -6.64 -1.73 1.71
CA THR A 327 -6.48 -3.20 1.77
C THR A 327 -7.75 -3.92 1.35
N GLU A 328 -8.90 -3.40 1.72
CA GLU A 328 -10.23 -3.90 1.41
C GLU A 328 -10.62 -3.78 -0.07
N MET A 329 -9.75 -3.19 -0.91
CA MET A 329 -10.04 -2.88 -2.32
C MET A 329 -8.98 -3.44 -3.29
N SER A 330 -8.04 -4.26 -2.89
CA SER A 330 -7.02 -5.00 -3.66
C SER A 330 -5.88 -4.22 -4.37
N PRO A 331 -5.50 -2.97 -4.16
CA PRO A 331 -6.13 -1.93 -3.38
C PRO A 331 -6.90 -0.87 -4.17
N LEU A 332 -6.71 -0.75 -5.52
CA LEU A 332 -6.95 0.45 -6.30
C LEU A 332 -8.45 0.74 -6.51
N GLY A 333 -8.89 1.91 -6.03
CA GLY A 333 -10.25 2.41 -6.22
C GLY A 333 -10.33 3.53 -7.24
N THR A 334 -9.44 4.52 -7.13
CA THR A 334 -9.40 5.67 -8.06
C THR A 334 -8.00 5.94 -8.56
N SER A 335 -7.91 6.61 -9.71
CA SER A 335 -6.66 7.16 -10.25
C SER A 335 -6.89 8.55 -10.84
N ASN A 336 -5.89 9.42 -10.71
CA ASN A 336 -5.92 10.77 -11.25
C ASN A 336 -4.98 10.89 -12.44
N LEU A 337 -5.46 10.45 -13.58
CA LEU A 337 -4.71 10.52 -14.83
C LEU A 337 -4.73 11.93 -15.42
N MET A 338 -3.59 12.34 -15.99
CA MET A 338 -3.48 13.58 -16.75
C MET A 338 -4.39 13.53 -18.00
N THR A 339 -5.42 14.35 -18.03
CA THR A 339 -6.32 14.45 -19.21
C THR A 339 -5.85 15.50 -20.21
N PRO A 340 -6.32 15.46 -21.48
CA PRO A 340 -6.03 16.50 -22.45
C PRO A 340 -6.53 17.90 -22.02
N GLU A 341 -7.58 17.96 -21.21
CA GLU A 341 -8.11 19.19 -20.62
C GLU A 341 -7.14 19.74 -19.56
N MET A 342 -6.66 18.90 -18.65
CA MET A 342 -5.69 19.28 -17.62
C MET A 342 -4.37 19.78 -18.23
N GLN A 343 -3.93 19.19 -19.34
CA GLN A 343 -2.72 19.64 -20.06
C GLN A 343 -2.84 21.08 -20.62
N LYS A 344 -4.07 21.57 -20.85
CA LYS A 344 -4.32 22.94 -21.34
C LYS A 344 -4.51 23.95 -20.23
N MET A 345 -4.67 23.51 -18.97
CA MET A 345 -4.82 24.37 -17.81
C MET A 345 -3.52 25.14 -17.51
N ASN A 346 -3.62 26.26 -16.85
CA ASN A 346 -2.45 26.85 -16.22
C ASN A 346 -1.93 25.91 -15.10
N LYS A 347 -0.70 26.10 -14.65
CA LYS A 347 -0.07 25.21 -13.67
C LYS A 347 -0.82 25.12 -12.36
N GLU A 348 -1.33 26.22 -11.85
CA GLU A 348 -2.04 26.30 -10.55
C GLU A 348 -3.32 25.45 -10.59
N ASP A 349 -4.17 25.63 -11.59
CA ASP A 349 -5.40 24.86 -11.77
C ASP A 349 -5.08 23.36 -12.02
N ARG A 350 -4.04 23.08 -12.82
CA ARG A 350 -3.61 21.70 -13.07
C ARG A 350 -3.17 21.00 -11.79
N TYR A 351 -2.36 21.64 -10.95
CA TYR A 351 -1.94 21.07 -9.69
C TYR A 351 -3.12 20.86 -8.73
N ALA A 352 -4.06 21.80 -8.67
CA ALA A 352 -5.28 21.64 -7.88
C ALA A 352 -6.07 20.39 -8.31
N MET A 353 -6.14 20.11 -9.61
CA MET A 353 -6.76 18.89 -10.13
C MET A 353 -5.93 17.64 -9.79
N GLN A 354 -4.61 17.67 -9.95
CA GLN A 354 -3.72 16.53 -9.67
C GLN A 354 -3.68 16.14 -8.19
N LEU A 355 -3.99 17.04 -7.28
CA LEU A 355 -4.08 16.78 -5.84
C LEU A 355 -5.37 16.07 -5.41
N LYS A 356 -6.38 15.97 -6.27
CA LYS A 356 -7.57 15.14 -6.03
C LYS A 356 -7.20 13.65 -6.17
N GLN A 357 -7.93 12.76 -5.49
CA GLN A 357 -7.67 11.33 -5.55
C GLN A 357 -8.15 10.67 -6.87
N GLY A 358 -8.75 11.44 -7.74
CA GLY A 358 -9.11 11.03 -9.10
C GLY A 358 -10.49 10.42 -9.25
N ARG A 359 -10.67 9.72 -10.37
CA ARG A 359 -11.93 9.08 -10.75
C ARG A 359 -11.91 7.58 -10.47
N PRO A 360 -13.08 6.95 -10.21
CA PRO A 360 -13.14 5.50 -10.01
C PRO A 360 -12.68 4.73 -11.25
N MET A 361 -12.00 3.62 -10.98
CA MET A 361 -11.62 2.65 -12.01
C MET A 361 -12.86 1.95 -12.56
N PHE A 362 -12.81 1.51 -13.83
CA PHE A 362 -13.89 0.67 -14.38
C PHE A 362 -14.10 -0.57 -13.50
N GLY A 363 -15.31 -0.73 -13.00
CA GLY A 363 -15.68 -1.79 -12.05
C GLY A 363 -15.82 -1.29 -10.60
N VAL A 364 -15.35 -0.09 -10.26
CA VAL A 364 -15.57 0.54 -8.96
C VAL A 364 -16.66 1.59 -9.06
N GLU A 365 -17.61 1.53 -8.15
CA GLU A 365 -18.64 2.53 -7.95
C GLU A 365 -18.37 3.28 -6.65
N LEU A 366 -18.55 4.60 -6.65
CA LEU A 366 -18.41 5.47 -5.49
C LEU A 366 -19.69 6.27 -5.27
N LYS A 367 -20.04 6.53 -4.04
CA LYS A 367 -21.02 7.54 -3.62
C LYS A 367 -20.62 8.13 -2.28
N VAL A 368 -21.11 9.31 -2.01
CA VAL A 368 -21.00 9.97 -0.71
C VAL A 368 -22.37 9.99 -0.05
N VAL A 369 -22.45 9.67 1.25
CA VAL A 369 -23.71 9.66 2.01
C VAL A 369 -23.59 10.50 3.28
N ASP A 370 -24.72 11.06 3.73
CA ASP A 370 -24.81 11.73 5.03
C ASP A 370 -24.83 10.73 6.20
N ASP A 371 -24.83 11.21 7.44
CA ASP A 371 -24.91 10.39 8.66
C ASP A 371 -26.19 9.52 8.75
N SER A 372 -27.20 9.82 7.94
CA SER A 372 -28.46 9.06 7.85
C SER A 372 -28.43 8.03 6.72
N GLY A 373 -27.36 7.97 5.92
CA GLY A 373 -27.19 7.10 4.77
C GLY A 373 -27.86 7.60 3.48
N ASN A 374 -28.31 8.85 3.43
CA ASN A 374 -28.84 9.43 2.19
C ASN A 374 -27.69 9.86 1.28
N GLU A 375 -27.80 9.55 -0.02
CA GLU A 375 -26.83 9.94 -1.02
C GLU A 375 -26.78 11.46 -1.20
N LEU A 376 -25.57 12.02 -1.19
CA LEU A 376 -25.30 13.44 -1.37
C LEU A 376 -25.00 13.74 -2.85
N PRO A 377 -25.24 14.99 -3.32
CA PRO A 377 -24.95 15.38 -4.70
C PRO A 377 -23.44 15.43 -4.97
N ASN A 378 -23.07 15.15 -6.22
CA ASN A 378 -21.70 15.30 -6.72
C ASN A 378 -21.44 16.76 -7.14
N ASP A 379 -21.37 17.68 -6.18
CA ASP A 379 -21.20 19.12 -6.36
C ASP A 379 -19.81 19.64 -5.98
N GLY A 380 -18.93 18.75 -5.47
CA GLY A 380 -17.59 19.09 -4.98
C GLY A 380 -17.56 19.77 -3.62
N GLU A 381 -18.72 20.00 -3.00
CA GLU A 381 -18.88 20.73 -1.71
C GLU A 381 -19.51 19.85 -0.62
N SER A 382 -20.51 19.05 -0.99
CA SER A 382 -21.27 18.20 -0.06
C SER A 382 -20.39 17.07 0.49
N GLN A 383 -19.98 17.21 1.75
CA GLN A 383 -19.10 16.26 2.44
C GLN A 383 -19.90 15.15 3.13
N GLY A 384 -19.42 13.92 3.07
CA GLY A 384 -20.03 12.79 3.75
C GLY A 384 -19.16 11.54 3.71
N HIS A 385 -19.72 10.43 4.20
CA HIS A 385 -19.07 9.13 4.23
C HIS A 385 -18.91 8.57 2.82
N LEU A 386 -17.68 8.20 2.46
CA LEU A 386 -17.37 7.58 1.18
C LEU A 386 -17.73 6.09 1.21
N MET A 387 -18.66 5.71 0.35
CA MET A 387 -19.08 4.34 0.15
C MET A 387 -18.53 3.81 -1.17
N VAL A 388 -18.11 2.54 -1.19
CA VAL A 388 -17.52 1.91 -2.38
C VAL A 388 -18.11 0.54 -2.63
N ARG A 389 -18.22 0.16 -3.92
CA ARG A 389 -18.69 -1.15 -4.37
C ARG A 389 -17.94 -1.58 -5.63
N GLY A 390 -17.67 -2.89 -5.79
CA GLY A 390 -17.02 -3.41 -6.99
C GLY A 390 -16.52 -4.85 -6.87
N PRO A 391 -16.06 -5.48 -7.97
CA PRO A 391 -15.74 -6.92 -8.03
C PRO A 391 -14.46 -7.31 -7.28
N TRP A 392 -13.65 -6.35 -6.84
CA TRP A 392 -12.47 -6.57 -6.00
C TRP A 392 -12.55 -5.82 -4.67
N ILE A 393 -13.75 -5.42 -4.25
CA ILE A 393 -14.04 -4.82 -2.96
C ILE A 393 -14.42 -5.91 -1.97
N LEU A 394 -14.04 -5.74 -0.71
CA LEU A 394 -14.30 -6.68 0.37
C LEU A 394 -15.81 -6.87 0.59
N GLN A 395 -16.25 -8.14 0.66
CA GLN A 395 -17.58 -8.51 1.14
C GLN A 395 -17.58 -8.71 2.66
N ARG A 396 -16.58 -9.43 3.16
CA ARG A 396 -16.47 -9.84 4.56
C ARG A 396 -15.01 -9.99 4.97
N TYR A 397 -14.68 -9.57 6.18
CA TYR A 397 -13.35 -9.82 6.74
C TYR A 397 -13.16 -11.32 7.04
N PHE A 398 -11.92 -11.77 6.94
CA PHE A 398 -11.54 -13.15 7.20
C PHE A 398 -11.98 -13.60 8.60
N LYS A 399 -12.66 -14.75 8.66
CA LYS A 399 -13.26 -15.32 9.88
C LYS A 399 -14.28 -14.42 10.62
N ALA A 400 -14.80 -13.38 10.00
CA ALA A 400 -15.88 -12.59 10.59
C ALA A 400 -17.26 -13.25 10.36
N ASP A 401 -18.15 -13.11 11.34
CA ASP A 401 -19.50 -13.67 11.26
C ASP A 401 -20.46 -12.87 10.37
N LYS A 402 -20.16 -11.59 10.15
CA LYS A 402 -21.03 -10.66 9.42
C LYS A 402 -20.31 -10.06 8.22
N ASP A 403 -21.10 -9.75 7.20
CA ASP A 403 -20.63 -8.95 6.07
C ASP A 403 -20.21 -7.56 6.53
N ALA A 404 -19.21 -6.99 5.85
CA ALA A 404 -18.71 -5.64 6.07
C ALA A 404 -19.41 -4.61 5.18
N VAL A 405 -20.28 -5.07 4.29
CA VAL A 405 -21.09 -4.26 3.39
C VAL A 405 -22.54 -4.14 3.89
N ASP A 406 -23.22 -3.10 3.45
CA ASP A 406 -24.66 -2.95 3.68
C ASP A 406 -25.49 -3.93 2.82
N GLN A 407 -26.84 -3.84 2.91
CA GLN A 407 -27.76 -4.70 2.17
C GLN A 407 -27.71 -4.54 0.65
N ASP A 408 -27.18 -3.42 0.16
CA ASP A 408 -27.02 -3.09 -1.25
C ASP A 408 -25.59 -3.33 -1.76
N GLY A 409 -24.71 -3.89 -0.91
CA GLY A 409 -23.34 -4.26 -1.22
C GLY A 409 -22.35 -3.10 -1.15
N TRP A 410 -22.68 -1.99 -0.47
CA TRP A 410 -21.77 -0.87 -0.28
C TRP A 410 -20.92 -1.06 0.97
N PHE A 411 -19.61 -0.86 0.81
CA PHE A 411 -18.61 -0.86 1.87
C PHE A 411 -18.33 0.58 2.32
N ASP A 412 -18.44 0.83 3.63
CA ASP A 412 -18.02 2.11 4.23
C ASP A 412 -16.50 2.12 4.39
N THR A 413 -15.85 3.05 3.68
CA THR A 413 -14.38 3.17 3.70
C THR A 413 -13.84 3.80 4.99
N GLY A 414 -14.69 4.48 5.74
CA GLY A 414 -14.32 5.32 6.87
C GLY A 414 -13.59 6.61 6.47
N ASP A 415 -13.63 7.00 5.18
CA ASP A 415 -13.16 8.29 4.69
C ASP A 415 -14.34 9.27 4.56
N ILE A 416 -14.10 10.54 4.87
CA ILE A 416 -14.99 11.66 4.56
C ILE A 416 -14.50 12.28 3.25
N SER A 417 -15.39 12.41 2.29
CA SER A 417 -15.04 12.84 0.93
C SER A 417 -16.10 13.75 0.31
N VAL A 418 -15.71 14.39 -0.77
CA VAL A 418 -16.60 15.02 -1.74
C VAL A 418 -16.35 14.41 -3.12
N ILE A 419 -17.36 14.41 -3.99
CA ILE A 419 -17.21 14.09 -5.41
C ILE A 419 -17.72 15.27 -6.19
N ASP A 420 -16.98 15.72 -7.20
CA ASP A 420 -17.40 16.83 -8.05
C ASP A 420 -18.25 16.36 -9.25
N GLU A 421 -18.79 17.33 -10.02
CA GLU A 421 -19.63 17.08 -11.20
C GLU A 421 -18.92 16.25 -12.31
N ASP A 422 -17.59 16.30 -12.34
CA ASP A 422 -16.76 15.54 -13.28
C ASP A 422 -16.37 14.15 -12.74
N GLY A 423 -16.82 13.80 -11.53
CA GLY A 423 -16.58 12.53 -10.85
C GLY A 423 -15.22 12.41 -10.17
N TYR A 424 -14.48 13.51 -9.98
CA TYR A 424 -13.25 13.49 -9.19
C TYR A 424 -13.57 13.49 -7.71
N MET A 425 -13.06 12.48 -7.03
CA MET A 425 -13.14 12.36 -5.58
C MET A 425 -12.02 13.16 -4.91
N THR A 426 -12.35 13.80 -3.81
CA THR A 426 -11.39 14.45 -2.91
C THR A 426 -11.67 14.00 -1.47
N ILE A 427 -10.69 13.34 -0.85
CA ILE A 427 -10.74 12.99 0.57
C ILE A 427 -10.54 14.27 1.38
N LYS A 428 -11.45 14.50 2.32
CA LYS A 428 -11.37 15.61 3.27
C LYS A 428 -10.72 15.18 4.57
N ASP A 429 -11.07 14.00 5.07
CA ASP A 429 -10.45 13.42 6.27
C ASP A 429 -10.85 11.95 6.45
N ARG A 430 -10.33 11.32 7.51
CA ARG A 430 -10.90 10.11 8.09
C ARG A 430 -12.09 10.46 8.97
N ALA A 431 -13.18 9.69 8.91
CA ALA A 431 -14.37 9.92 9.72
C ALA A 431 -14.08 10.03 11.23
N LYS A 432 -13.04 9.33 11.71
CA LYS A 432 -12.56 9.35 13.10
C LYS A 432 -11.58 10.49 13.41
N ASP A 433 -10.99 11.13 12.41
CA ASP A 433 -9.96 12.16 12.54
C ASP A 433 -10.46 13.56 12.17
N VAL A 434 -11.59 13.65 11.45
CA VAL A 434 -12.27 14.92 11.20
C VAL A 434 -12.64 15.59 12.53
N ILE A 435 -12.32 16.87 12.66
CA ILE A 435 -12.49 17.62 13.91
C ILE A 435 -13.87 18.28 13.89
N LYS A 436 -14.72 17.90 14.82
CA LYS A 436 -16.09 18.44 14.94
C LYS A 436 -16.09 19.65 15.85
N SER A 437 -16.03 20.84 15.28
CA SER A 437 -15.89 22.09 16.02
C SER A 437 -17.10 23.01 15.85
N GLY A 438 -17.90 23.18 16.89
CA GLY A 438 -19.05 24.09 16.90
C GLY A 438 -20.14 23.74 15.88
N GLY A 439 -20.28 22.46 15.51
CA GLY A 439 -21.24 21.98 14.51
C GLY A 439 -20.73 21.99 13.08
N GLU A 440 -19.49 22.41 12.86
CA GLU A 440 -18.82 22.43 11.57
C GLU A 440 -17.64 21.44 11.59
N TRP A 441 -17.19 21.00 10.41
CA TRP A 441 -16.08 20.06 10.27
C TRP A 441 -14.81 20.79 9.87
N ILE A 442 -13.71 20.49 10.57
CA ILE A 442 -12.35 20.93 10.22
C ILE A 442 -11.58 19.72 9.70
N SER A 443 -11.04 19.84 8.50
CA SER A 443 -10.15 18.83 7.93
C SER A 443 -8.79 18.89 8.61
N SER A 444 -8.42 17.79 9.29
CA SER A 444 -7.09 17.66 9.87
C SER A 444 -6.02 17.57 8.78
N ILE A 445 -6.34 16.94 7.65
CA ILE A 445 -5.44 16.76 6.50
C ILE A 445 -5.14 18.12 5.83
N ASP A 446 -6.14 18.97 5.62
CA ASP A 446 -5.92 20.27 5.00
C ASP A 446 -5.05 21.17 5.87
N LEU A 447 -5.23 21.11 7.21
CA LEU A 447 -4.38 21.82 8.17
C LEU A 447 -2.94 21.30 8.16
N GLU A 448 -2.74 19.97 8.13
CA GLU A 448 -1.43 19.33 8.04
C GLU A 448 -0.70 19.73 6.75
N ASN A 449 -1.37 19.62 5.61
CA ASN A 449 -0.82 20.00 4.32
C ASN A 449 -0.46 21.50 4.27
N ALA A 450 -1.30 22.35 4.84
CA ALA A 450 -0.99 23.78 4.95
C ALA A 450 0.24 24.02 5.84
N ALA A 451 0.35 23.34 6.98
CA ALA A 451 1.45 23.50 7.92
C ALA A 451 2.80 23.02 7.32
N VAL A 452 2.81 21.88 6.61
CA VAL A 452 4.01 21.38 5.90
C VAL A 452 4.47 22.32 4.79
N GLY A 453 3.60 23.17 4.26
CA GLY A 453 3.98 24.23 3.33
C GLY A 453 4.84 25.34 3.94
N HIS A 454 4.98 25.41 5.26
CA HIS A 454 5.86 26.39 5.93
C HIS A 454 7.33 25.98 5.80
N PRO A 455 8.28 26.88 5.42
CA PRO A 455 9.67 26.53 5.12
C PRO A 455 10.44 25.81 6.23
N GLU A 456 10.06 26.02 7.48
CA GLU A 456 10.75 25.45 8.65
C GLU A 456 10.07 24.19 9.21
N VAL A 457 8.95 23.73 8.61
CA VAL A 457 8.22 22.53 9.04
C VAL A 457 8.62 21.32 8.20
N ALA A 458 9.09 20.26 8.87
CA ALA A 458 9.40 18.98 8.25
C ALA A 458 8.16 18.07 8.19
N GLU A 459 7.44 17.96 9.33
CA GLU A 459 6.24 17.15 9.44
C GLU A 459 5.20 17.85 10.32
N ALA A 460 3.92 17.58 10.06
CA ALA A 460 2.81 18.11 10.83
C ALA A 460 1.74 17.03 11.05
N CYS A 461 1.12 17.07 12.23
CA CYS A 461 -0.01 16.23 12.59
C CYS A 461 -1.05 17.06 13.33
N VAL A 462 -2.32 16.95 12.96
CA VAL A 462 -3.42 17.66 13.61
C VAL A 462 -4.42 16.66 14.19
N VAL A 463 -4.77 16.86 15.46
CA VAL A 463 -5.81 16.06 16.12
C VAL A 463 -6.86 16.93 16.75
N GLY A 464 -8.12 16.50 16.67
CA GLY A 464 -9.22 17.08 17.42
C GLY A 464 -9.16 16.64 18.87
N ILE A 465 -9.20 17.60 19.79
CA ILE A 465 -9.20 17.36 21.23
C ILE A 465 -10.49 17.93 21.83
N PRO A 466 -11.17 17.18 22.74
CA PRO A 466 -12.39 17.64 23.38
C PRO A 466 -12.24 19.04 24.01
N HIS A 467 -13.21 19.94 23.71
CA HIS A 467 -13.18 21.32 24.16
C HIS A 467 -14.52 21.70 24.80
N PRO A 468 -14.54 22.33 26.01
CA PRO A 468 -15.75 22.53 26.78
C PRO A 468 -16.82 23.43 26.10
N LYS A 469 -16.43 24.21 25.08
CA LYS A 469 -17.33 25.13 24.36
C LYS A 469 -17.62 24.70 22.91
N TRP A 470 -16.68 24.05 22.24
CA TRP A 470 -16.70 23.85 20.79
C TRP A 470 -16.87 22.41 20.36
N ASP A 471 -17.07 21.47 21.28
CA ASP A 471 -17.04 20.04 21.08
C ASP A 471 -15.59 19.54 20.95
N GLU A 472 -14.93 19.88 19.85
CA GLU A 472 -13.49 19.64 19.64
C GLU A 472 -12.79 20.90 19.14
N ARG A 473 -11.47 20.99 19.44
CA ARG A 473 -10.58 21.99 18.83
C ARG A 473 -9.27 21.33 18.38
N PRO A 474 -8.68 21.84 17.27
CA PRO A 474 -7.44 21.29 16.75
C PRO A 474 -6.24 21.65 17.63
N ILE A 475 -5.38 20.66 17.88
CA ILE A 475 -3.99 20.84 18.29
C ILE A 475 -3.10 20.45 17.10
N LEU A 476 -2.14 21.32 16.77
CA LEU A 476 -1.15 21.08 15.72
C LEU A 476 0.18 20.66 16.34
N PHE A 477 0.63 19.46 15.99
CA PHE A 477 1.95 18.91 16.35
C PHE A 477 2.90 19.09 15.19
N ILE A 478 4.12 19.58 15.46
CA ILE A 478 5.12 19.90 14.43
C ILE A 478 6.48 19.30 14.76
N VAL A 479 7.10 18.71 13.74
CA VAL A 479 8.52 18.46 13.67
C VAL A 479 9.15 19.50 12.75
N THR A 480 10.18 20.20 13.22
CA THR A 480 10.86 21.24 12.43
C THR A 480 12.06 20.69 11.69
N ASN A 481 12.46 21.31 10.58
CA ASN A 481 13.66 20.94 9.82
C ASN A 481 14.95 21.07 10.65
N SER A 482 14.98 22.02 11.61
CA SER A 482 16.14 22.25 12.47
C SER A 482 16.20 21.34 13.71
N GLY A 483 15.09 20.66 14.05
CA GLY A 483 14.91 19.95 15.30
C GLY A 483 14.67 20.86 16.52
N GLU A 484 14.63 22.19 16.35
CA GLU A 484 14.41 23.18 17.40
C GLU A 484 13.06 23.88 17.20
N PRO A 485 12.33 24.22 18.29
CA PRO A 485 11.09 24.95 18.18
C PRO A 485 11.24 26.33 17.50
N ILE A 486 10.28 26.69 16.69
CA ILE A 486 10.19 28.00 16.02
C ILE A 486 9.08 28.84 16.64
N GLU A 487 8.93 30.08 16.21
CA GLU A 487 7.89 30.98 16.73
C GLU A 487 6.50 30.50 16.29
N LYS A 488 5.63 30.16 17.25
CA LYS A 488 4.26 29.70 16.97
C LYS A 488 3.45 30.68 16.14
N GLN A 489 3.66 32.00 16.36
CA GLN A 489 2.95 33.03 15.62
C GLN A 489 3.28 33.02 14.12
N SER A 490 4.52 32.69 13.74
CA SER A 490 4.91 32.54 12.34
C SER A 490 4.08 31.48 11.63
N ILE A 491 3.87 30.35 12.31
CA ILE A 491 3.06 29.24 11.78
C ILE A 491 1.58 29.65 11.68
N LEU A 492 1.03 30.29 12.72
CA LEU A 492 -0.36 30.75 12.72
C LEU A 492 -0.63 31.79 11.62
N ASP A 493 0.29 32.73 11.42
CA ASP A 493 0.18 33.76 10.38
C ASP A 493 0.26 33.11 8.98
N PHE A 494 1.11 32.11 8.81
CA PHE A 494 1.20 31.34 7.57
C PHE A 494 -0.09 30.57 7.31
N LEU A 495 -0.60 29.84 8.29
CA LEU A 495 -1.85 29.09 8.19
C LEU A 495 -3.06 29.99 7.93
N ALA A 496 -3.12 31.17 8.55
CA ALA A 496 -4.22 32.13 8.36
C ALA A 496 -4.37 32.62 6.92
N SER A 497 -3.31 32.51 6.11
CA SER A 497 -3.33 32.80 4.67
C SER A 497 -3.81 31.63 3.80
N LYS A 498 -3.93 30.42 4.36
CA LYS A 498 -4.20 29.18 3.63
C LYS A 498 -5.53 28.51 3.98
N VAL A 499 -5.99 28.69 5.23
CA VAL A 499 -7.21 28.06 5.73
C VAL A 499 -8.16 29.07 6.36
N ALA A 500 -9.41 28.70 6.58
CA ALA A 500 -10.39 29.55 7.26
C ALA A 500 -9.90 29.89 8.69
N LYS A 501 -10.07 31.13 9.14
CA LYS A 501 -9.56 31.59 10.44
C LYS A 501 -10.05 30.78 11.64
N TRP A 502 -11.23 30.22 11.56
CA TRP A 502 -11.81 29.41 12.64
C TRP A 502 -11.25 27.96 12.66
N TRP A 503 -10.52 27.57 11.62
CA TRP A 503 -9.78 26.31 11.55
C TRP A 503 -8.45 26.37 12.30
N LEU A 504 -7.91 27.58 12.52
CA LEU A 504 -6.60 27.73 13.13
C LEU A 504 -6.52 26.94 14.44
N PRO A 505 -5.41 26.22 14.67
CA PRO A 505 -5.22 25.44 15.89
C PRO A 505 -5.15 26.35 17.11
N ASP A 506 -5.80 25.94 18.19
CA ASP A 506 -5.76 26.68 19.45
C ASP A 506 -4.43 26.47 20.20
N GLU A 507 -3.69 25.42 19.82
CA GLU A 507 -2.36 25.14 20.35
C GLU A 507 -1.44 24.53 19.29
N ILE A 508 -0.13 24.82 19.40
CA ILE A 508 0.95 24.23 18.60
C ILE A 508 1.97 23.61 19.55
N ILE A 509 2.30 22.33 19.32
CA ILE A 509 3.24 21.57 20.12
C ILE A 509 4.37 21.07 19.23
N PHE A 510 5.62 21.34 19.62
CA PHE A 510 6.79 20.86 18.91
C PHE A 510 7.23 19.52 19.48
N LEU A 511 7.43 18.54 18.60
CA LEU A 511 7.91 17.20 18.92
C LEU A 511 9.23 16.92 18.18
N LYS A 512 10.00 15.96 18.68
CA LYS A 512 11.19 15.49 17.98
C LYS A 512 10.83 14.59 16.81
N ASP A 513 9.83 13.73 17.00
CA ASP A 513 9.31 12.79 16.03
C ASP A 513 7.80 12.69 16.19
N LEU A 514 7.07 12.46 15.11
CA LEU A 514 5.65 12.12 15.14
C LEU A 514 5.47 10.59 15.21
N PRO A 515 4.39 10.09 15.86
CA PRO A 515 4.14 8.65 15.91
C PRO A 515 3.71 8.13 14.53
N HIS A 516 4.49 7.17 14.00
CA HIS A 516 4.21 6.51 12.73
C HIS A 516 3.92 5.03 12.93
N GLY A 517 2.93 4.53 12.22
CA GLY A 517 2.63 3.10 12.17
C GLY A 517 3.61 2.33 11.28
N ALA A 518 3.49 1.02 11.29
CA ALA A 518 4.33 0.10 10.52
C ALA A 518 4.32 0.32 9.00
N THR A 519 3.36 1.08 8.49
CA THR A 519 3.22 1.46 7.07
C THR A 519 3.71 2.88 6.77
N GLY A 520 4.29 3.58 7.76
CA GLY A 520 4.71 4.97 7.63
C GLY A 520 3.58 6.00 7.74
N LYS A 521 2.35 5.58 8.09
CA LYS A 521 1.21 6.48 8.31
C LYS A 521 1.25 7.04 9.73
N LEU A 522 0.86 8.30 9.89
CA LEU A 522 0.69 8.95 11.19
C LEU A 522 -0.33 8.21 12.06
N GLN A 523 0.04 7.97 13.32
CA GLN A 523 -0.83 7.34 14.33
C GLN A 523 -1.48 8.41 15.21
N LYS A 524 -2.41 9.18 14.63
CA LYS A 524 -3.10 10.29 15.30
C LYS A 524 -3.76 9.89 16.64
N PHE A 525 -4.17 8.63 16.76
CA PHE A 525 -4.82 8.15 17.98
C PHE A 525 -3.89 8.22 19.21
N GLU A 526 -2.59 7.99 19.06
CA GLU A 526 -1.63 8.08 20.17
C GLU A 526 -1.57 9.52 20.73
N LEU A 527 -1.48 10.49 19.83
CA LEU A 527 -1.49 11.90 20.23
C LEU A 527 -2.86 12.33 20.78
N ARG A 528 -3.95 11.83 20.21
CA ARG A 528 -5.29 12.11 20.70
C ARG A 528 -5.49 11.57 22.12
N ASP A 529 -5.05 10.35 22.40
CA ASP A 529 -5.17 9.73 23.73
C ASP A 529 -4.29 10.45 24.75
N GLU A 530 -3.04 10.79 24.38
CA GLU A 530 -2.11 11.51 25.27
C GLU A 530 -2.61 12.90 25.65
N TYR A 531 -3.22 13.63 24.70
CA TYR A 531 -3.68 15.01 24.90
C TYR A 531 -5.19 15.14 25.11
N ASN A 532 -5.91 14.03 25.33
CA ASN A 532 -7.38 14.01 25.38
C ASN A 532 -7.99 14.99 26.39
N ASN A 533 -7.32 15.30 27.48
CA ASN A 533 -7.79 16.22 28.52
C ASN A 533 -7.21 17.64 28.43
N TYR A 534 -6.44 17.96 27.40
CA TYR A 534 -5.64 19.19 27.31
C TYR A 534 -6.44 20.46 27.53
N TYR A 535 -7.62 20.61 26.91
CA TYR A 535 -8.49 21.77 27.07
C TYR A 535 -9.45 21.68 28.26
N MET A 536 -9.57 20.51 28.89
CA MET A 536 -10.40 20.32 30.07
C MET A 536 -9.63 20.65 31.36
N GLU A 537 -8.30 20.67 31.32
CA GLU A 537 -7.40 20.98 32.44
C GLU A 537 -6.88 22.43 32.41
N LYS A 538 -7.06 23.17 31.33
CA LYS A 538 -6.81 24.62 31.19
C LYS A 538 -8.04 25.45 31.48
#